data_ed593eb788174c88f9adf79b415c5c61
#
_entry.id   ed593eb788174c88f9adf79b415c5c61
#
_cell.length_a   1.000
_cell.length_b   1.000
_cell.length_c   1.000
_cell.angle_alpha   90.00
_cell.angle_beta   90.00
_cell.angle_gamma   90.00
#
_symmetry.space_group_name_H-M   'P 1'
#
loop_
_entity.id
_entity.type
_entity.pdbx_description
1 polymer ?
#
loop_
_entity_poly.entity_id
_entity_poly.type
_entity_poly.pdbx_seq_one_letter_code
_entity_poly.pdbx_strand_id
1 'polypeptide(L)'
;MVKHIILFTLKEDADKPAVIAAAQGALLPLVGQIPGLTKMEVKPCFCGPDFVLYSEFDSREALNGYADHPLHVEAKSHFFPWVAARMPADYEV
;
A
#
# COMPACT_ATOMS: atom_id res chain seq x y z
N MET A 1 1.68 4.61 -17.82
CA MET A 1 1.10 4.25 -16.51
C MET A 1 2.08 3.41 -15.73
N VAL A 2 2.18 3.64 -14.44
CA VAL A 2 3.04 2.89 -13.53
C VAL A 2 2.17 1.99 -12.65
N LYS A 3 2.59 0.74 -12.49
CA LYS A 3 1.98 -0.19 -11.55
C LYS A 3 2.94 -0.39 -10.38
N HIS A 4 2.42 -0.19 -9.17
CA HIS A 4 3.17 -0.25 -7.93
C HIS A 4 2.57 -1.34 -7.07
N ILE A 5 3.36 -2.37 -6.76
CA ILE A 5 2.92 -3.53 -6.00
C ILE A 5 3.81 -3.68 -4.79
N ILE A 6 3.21 -3.92 -3.62
CA ILE A 6 3.98 -4.25 -2.43
C ILE A 6 3.41 -5.51 -1.80
N LEU A 7 4.28 -6.48 -1.55
CA LEU A 7 3.95 -7.69 -0.80
C LEU A 7 4.34 -7.47 0.66
N PHE A 8 3.38 -7.65 1.58
CA PHE A 8 3.59 -7.39 3.00
C PHE A 8 3.51 -8.67 3.81
N THR A 9 4.50 -8.86 4.69
CA THR A 9 4.49 -9.89 5.71
C THR A 9 4.36 -9.20 7.06
N LEU A 10 3.42 -9.64 7.88
CA LEU A 10 3.16 -9.06 9.19
C LEU A 10 3.89 -9.83 10.29
N LYS A 11 4.09 -9.17 11.43
CA LYS A 11 4.68 -9.79 12.60
C LYS A 11 3.80 -10.93 13.10
N GLU A 12 4.44 -11.97 13.69
CA GLU A 12 3.76 -13.18 14.13
C GLU A 12 2.66 -12.90 15.16
N ASP A 13 2.89 -11.92 16.04
CA ASP A 13 1.96 -11.56 17.10
C ASP A 13 0.90 -10.55 16.68
N ALA A 14 0.89 -10.15 15.40
CA ALA A 14 -0.10 -9.21 14.88
C ALA A 14 -1.47 -9.87 14.75
N ASP A 15 -2.52 -9.12 15.04
CA ASP A 15 -3.88 -9.48 14.65
C ASP A 15 -4.00 -9.17 13.14
N LYS A 16 -3.68 -10.15 12.31
CA LYS A 16 -3.53 -9.94 10.87
C LYS A 16 -4.79 -9.39 10.19
N PRO A 17 -5.99 -9.96 10.42
CA PRO A 17 -7.20 -9.38 9.84
C PRO A 17 -7.44 -7.93 10.24
N ALA A 18 -7.16 -7.58 11.50
CA ALA A 18 -7.34 -6.22 11.98
C ALA A 18 -6.34 -5.25 11.33
N VAL A 19 -5.08 -5.68 11.20
CA VAL A 19 -4.04 -4.86 10.55
C VAL A 19 -4.38 -4.62 9.08
N ILE A 20 -4.82 -5.65 8.37
CA ILE A 20 -5.21 -5.54 6.96
C ILE A 20 -6.40 -4.59 6.83
N ALA A 21 -7.40 -4.71 7.70
CA ALA A 21 -8.55 -3.80 7.70
C ALA A 21 -8.12 -2.34 7.95
N ALA A 22 -7.19 -2.13 8.87
CA ALA A 22 -6.64 -0.80 9.13
C ALA A 22 -5.91 -0.23 7.91
N ALA A 23 -5.13 -1.06 7.22
CA ALA A 23 -4.44 -0.67 5.99
C ALA A 23 -5.45 -0.30 4.90
N GLN A 24 -6.50 -1.10 4.72
CA GLN A 24 -7.56 -0.79 3.75
C GLN A 24 -8.23 0.55 4.08
N GLY A 25 -8.62 0.76 5.32
CA GLY A 25 -9.29 1.98 5.73
C GLY A 25 -8.43 3.23 5.58
N ALA A 26 -7.10 3.09 5.74
CA ALA A 26 -6.18 4.21 5.65
C ALA A 26 -5.77 4.52 4.20
N LEU A 27 -5.57 3.49 3.37
CA LEU A 27 -4.99 3.64 2.05
C LEU A 27 -6.01 3.85 0.93
N LEU A 28 -7.15 3.12 0.95
CA LEU A 28 -8.10 3.21 -0.14
C LEU A 28 -8.67 4.62 -0.35
N PRO A 29 -8.92 5.42 0.70
CA PRO A 29 -9.41 6.81 0.50
C PRO A 29 -8.42 7.75 -0.16
N LEU A 30 -7.15 7.36 -0.31
CA LEU A 30 -6.14 8.22 -0.92
C LEU A 30 -6.34 8.40 -2.42
N VAL A 31 -7.03 7.47 -3.08
CA VAL A 31 -7.40 7.62 -4.49
C VAL A 31 -8.29 8.84 -4.63
N GLY A 32 -7.90 9.76 -5.52
CA GLY A 32 -8.59 11.03 -5.71
C GLY A 32 -8.12 12.15 -4.80
N GLN A 33 -7.29 11.86 -3.79
CA GLN A 33 -6.71 12.87 -2.90
C GLN A 33 -5.24 13.14 -3.19
N ILE A 34 -4.53 12.15 -3.72
CA ILE A 34 -3.11 12.30 -4.07
C ILE A 34 -3.00 12.36 -5.60
N PRO A 35 -2.39 13.43 -6.14
CA PRO A 35 -2.30 13.61 -7.60
C PRO A 35 -1.63 12.41 -8.27
N GLY A 36 -2.25 11.92 -9.34
CA GLY A 36 -1.71 10.83 -10.15
C GLY A 36 -1.97 9.44 -9.64
N LEU A 37 -2.47 9.27 -8.41
CA LEU A 37 -2.90 7.98 -7.89
C LEU A 37 -4.31 7.67 -8.40
N THR A 38 -4.43 6.68 -9.29
CA THR A 38 -5.67 6.41 -10.01
C THR A 38 -6.40 5.16 -9.55
N LYS A 39 -5.68 4.20 -8.93
CA LYS A 39 -6.29 2.96 -8.47
C LYS A 39 -5.50 2.39 -7.31
N MET A 40 -6.21 1.76 -6.37
CA MET A 40 -5.58 1.06 -5.26
C MET A 40 -6.43 -0.13 -4.83
N GLU A 41 -5.75 -1.25 -4.58
CA GLU A 41 -6.33 -2.44 -3.97
C GLU A 41 -5.45 -2.87 -2.81
N VAL A 42 -6.06 -3.26 -1.72
CA VAL A 42 -5.38 -3.83 -0.56
C VAL A 42 -6.14 -5.10 -0.20
N LYS A 43 -5.52 -6.26 -0.40
CA LYS A 43 -6.18 -7.55 -0.29
C LYS A 43 -5.36 -8.55 0.50
N PRO A 44 -6.00 -9.38 1.34
CA PRO A 44 -5.30 -10.51 1.94
C PRO A 44 -4.90 -11.51 0.88
N CYS A 45 -3.75 -12.16 1.08
CA CYS A 45 -3.27 -13.21 0.18
C CYS A 45 -3.67 -14.57 0.72
N PHE A 46 -4.09 -15.47 -0.17
CA PHE A 46 -4.34 -16.86 0.22
C PHE A 46 -3.11 -17.75 -0.02
N CYS A 47 -2.07 -17.19 -0.65
CA CYS A 47 -0.79 -17.88 -0.91
C CYS A 47 0.32 -16.83 -0.81
N GLY A 48 1.41 -17.16 -0.17
CA GLY A 48 2.56 -16.25 -0.06
C GLY A 48 2.50 -15.33 1.14
N PRO A 49 2.72 -14.02 0.96
CA PRO A 49 2.72 -13.05 2.07
C PRO A 49 1.33 -12.85 2.67
N ASP A 50 1.24 -12.02 3.71
CA ASP A 50 -0.03 -11.83 4.42
C ASP A 50 -1.02 -10.99 3.61
N PHE A 51 -0.55 -9.91 2.96
CA PHE A 51 -1.42 -9.12 2.10
C PHE A 51 -0.62 -8.40 1.03
N VAL A 52 -1.35 -7.92 0.02
CA VAL A 52 -0.78 -7.22 -1.12
C VAL A 52 -1.43 -5.86 -1.27
N LEU A 53 -0.60 -4.87 -1.61
CA LEU A 53 -1.05 -3.57 -2.08
C LEU A 53 -0.77 -3.49 -3.57
N TYR A 54 -1.80 -3.14 -4.34
CA TYR A 54 -1.68 -2.89 -5.77
C TYR A 54 -2.18 -1.48 -6.05
N SER A 55 -1.38 -0.68 -6.75
CA SER A 55 -1.79 0.68 -7.08
C SER A 55 -1.31 1.06 -8.48
N GLU A 56 -2.01 2.04 -9.09
CA GLU A 56 -1.68 2.57 -10.40
C GLU A 56 -1.49 4.07 -10.31
N PHE A 57 -0.45 4.55 -11.01
CA PHE A 57 -0.10 5.97 -11.07
C PHE A 57 0.04 6.41 -12.51
N ASP A 58 -0.25 7.68 -12.78
CA ASP A 58 -0.12 8.25 -14.12
C ASP A 58 1.32 8.25 -14.63
N SER A 59 2.30 8.37 -13.72
CA SER A 59 3.72 8.51 -14.06
C SER A 59 4.61 8.12 -12.90
N ARG A 60 5.91 7.98 -13.17
CA ARG A 60 6.91 7.76 -12.11
C ARG A 60 6.99 8.96 -11.17
N GLU A 61 6.80 10.16 -11.71
CA GLU A 61 6.80 11.38 -10.89
C GLU A 61 5.65 11.38 -9.91
N ALA A 62 4.47 10.91 -10.33
CA ALA A 62 3.33 10.77 -9.44
C ALA A 62 3.61 9.77 -8.31
N LEU A 63 4.24 8.63 -8.64
CA LEU A 63 4.62 7.65 -7.63
C LEU A 63 5.64 8.24 -6.65
N ASN A 64 6.64 8.97 -7.13
CA ASN A 64 7.62 9.60 -6.26
C ASN A 64 6.98 10.63 -5.33
N GLY A 65 6.04 11.43 -5.85
CA GLY A 65 5.30 12.39 -5.04
C GLY A 65 4.40 11.73 -3.98
N TYR A 66 3.86 10.57 -4.31
CA TYR A 66 3.05 9.78 -3.37
C TYR A 66 3.89 9.29 -2.19
N ALA A 67 5.12 8.83 -2.44
CA ALA A 67 5.96 8.24 -1.40
C ALA A 67 6.14 9.17 -0.21
N ASP A 68 6.33 10.47 -0.45
CA ASP A 68 6.57 11.48 0.59
C ASP A 68 5.33 12.32 0.92
N HIS A 69 4.20 12.04 0.30
CA HIS A 69 2.99 12.84 0.51
C HIS A 69 2.50 12.69 1.96
N PRO A 70 2.15 13.81 2.63
CA PRO A 70 1.71 13.76 4.03
C PRO A 70 0.56 12.79 4.28
N LEU A 71 -0.41 12.69 3.37
CA LEU A 71 -1.54 11.78 3.51
C LEU A 71 -1.09 10.32 3.48
N HIS A 72 -0.10 9.99 2.64
CA HIS A 72 0.46 8.64 2.58
C HIS A 72 1.27 8.31 3.83
N VAL A 73 2.09 9.25 4.29
CA VAL A 73 2.88 9.08 5.51
C VAL A 73 1.96 8.84 6.71
N GLU A 74 0.88 9.61 6.81
CA GLU A 74 -0.12 9.42 7.87
C GLU A 74 -0.80 8.06 7.76
N ALA A 75 -1.20 7.66 6.55
CA ALA A 75 -1.87 6.37 6.33
C ALA A 75 -1.00 5.20 6.78
N LYS A 76 0.31 5.25 6.51
CA LYS A 76 1.23 4.20 6.91
C LYS A 76 1.29 4.02 8.42
N SER A 77 1.11 5.07 9.19
CA SER A 77 1.18 4.99 10.65
C SER A 77 0.14 4.03 11.24
N HIS A 78 -0.93 3.75 10.51
CA HIS A 78 -2.02 2.88 10.98
C HIS A 78 -1.69 1.38 10.88
N PHE A 79 -0.68 0.99 10.11
CA PHE A 79 -0.37 -0.44 9.95
C PHE A 79 1.12 -0.77 9.93
N PHE A 80 2.00 0.17 9.59
CA PHE A 80 3.45 -0.07 9.50
C PHE A 80 4.09 -0.64 10.76
N PRO A 81 3.66 -0.26 11.98
CA PRO A 81 4.25 -0.86 13.20
C PRO A 81 4.15 -2.38 13.24
N TRP A 82 3.20 -2.98 12.52
CA TRP A 82 2.98 -4.43 12.47
C TRP A 82 3.62 -5.12 11.29
N VAL A 83 4.32 -4.38 10.41
CA VAL A 83 4.97 -4.94 9.23
C VAL A 83 6.34 -5.52 9.60
N ALA A 84 6.54 -6.82 9.33
CA ALA A 84 7.82 -7.49 9.54
C ALA A 84 8.72 -7.36 8.31
N ALA A 85 8.12 -7.45 7.10
CA ALA A 85 8.87 -7.36 5.84
C ALA A 85 7.97 -6.85 4.74
N ARG A 86 8.57 -6.17 3.75
CA ARG A 86 7.87 -5.71 2.57
C ARG A 86 8.75 -5.90 1.34
N MET A 87 8.11 -6.20 0.21
CA MET A 87 8.80 -6.34 -1.06
C MET A 87 8.07 -5.51 -2.12
N PRO A 88 8.58 -4.33 -2.46
CA PRO A 88 7.98 -3.52 -3.52
C PRO A 88 8.44 -3.96 -4.91
N ALA A 89 7.58 -3.75 -5.89
CA ALA A 89 7.90 -3.95 -7.31
C ALA A 89 7.14 -2.91 -8.12
N ASP A 90 7.85 -2.13 -8.90
CA ASP A 90 7.28 -1.07 -9.72
C ASP A 90 7.63 -1.32 -11.18
N TYR A 91 6.65 -1.18 -12.08
CA TYR A 91 6.92 -1.31 -13.50
C TYR A 91 5.98 -0.42 -14.31
N GLU A 92 6.37 -0.15 -15.55
CA GLU A 92 5.56 0.66 -16.48
C GLU A 92 4.91 -0.19 -17.56
N VAL A 93 3.74 0.20 -17.94
CA VAL A 93 3.02 -0.37 -19.09
C VAL A 93 2.85 0.68 -20.19
#